data_90bc9f6b535a7c34e9c5ff17007d51e8
#
_entry.id   90bc9f6b535a7c34e9c5ff17007d51e8
#
_cell.length_a   1.000
_cell.length_b   1.000
_cell.length_c   1.000
_cell.angle_alpha   90.00
_cell.angle_beta   90.00
_cell.angle_gamma   90.00
#
_symmetry.space_group_name_H-M   'P 1'
#
loop_
_entity.id
_entity.type
_entity.pdbx_description
1 polymer ?
#
loop_
_entity_poly.entity_id
_entity_poly.type
_entity_poly.pdbx_seq_one_letter_code
_entity_poly.pdbx_strand_id
1 'polypeptide(L)'
;GVDPGKEGAMVLLVDRNIEWASWWKPAQQDKQQGFKSWLWTPTGRSSRWVPTWADAVDWPLTMHPEASATVEAVHGQPGKSGFEVLAEYAGRALYWCEYMEIPLTARPTSTTWRADMLKLPASTAAAVAEQVAIDTITGRQTGGRSIVIEQPVSPMVMGEVPGHLAEAILIGMSGAGYRAQPD
;
A
#
# COMPACT_ATOMS: atom_id res chain seq x y z
N GLY A 1 -6.29 -1.06 1.32
CA GLY A 1 -4.96 -1.62 1.64
C GLY A 1 -4.01 -0.55 2.11
N VAL A 2 -3.23 -0.85 3.12
CA VAL A 2 -2.22 0.06 3.69
C VAL A 2 -0.89 -0.66 3.84
N ASP A 3 0.14 -0.15 3.17
CA ASP A 3 1.54 -0.43 3.44
C ASP A 3 2.09 0.66 4.38
N PRO A 4 2.21 0.40 5.69
CA PRO A 4 2.49 1.42 6.69
C PRO A 4 4.00 1.58 6.87
N GLY A 5 4.65 2.42 6.08
CA GLY A 5 6.06 2.74 6.21
C GLY A 5 6.32 4.22 6.41
N LYS A 6 7.58 4.56 6.72
CA LYS A 6 8.08 5.93 6.60
C LYS A 6 7.97 6.41 5.15
N GLU A 7 8.27 5.53 4.21
CA GLU A 7 7.77 5.53 2.84
C GLU A 7 6.68 4.49 2.80
N GLY A 8 5.54 4.79 2.21
CA GLY A 8 4.41 3.90 2.23
C GLY A 8 3.29 4.34 1.30
N ALA A 9 2.22 3.57 1.30
CA ALA A 9 1.07 3.85 0.46
C ALA A 9 -0.25 3.37 1.09
N MET A 10 -1.33 3.96 0.59
CA MET A 10 -2.70 3.57 0.90
C MET A 10 -3.52 3.54 -0.39
N VAL A 11 -4.43 2.58 -0.49
CA VAL A 11 -5.31 2.46 -1.64
C VAL A 11 -6.74 2.15 -1.18
N LEU A 12 -7.71 2.78 -1.81
CA LEU A 12 -9.11 2.39 -1.73
C LEU A 12 -9.47 1.55 -2.94
N LEU A 13 -9.98 0.35 -2.66
CA LEU A 13 -10.47 -0.59 -3.66
C LEU A 13 -11.98 -0.76 -3.48
N VAL A 14 -12.72 -0.62 -4.57
CA VAL A 14 -14.15 -0.92 -4.65
C VAL A 14 -14.35 -1.92 -5.78
N ASP A 15 -14.87 -3.09 -5.46
CA ASP A 15 -15.06 -4.18 -6.43
C ASP A 15 -13.82 -4.48 -7.29
N ARG A 16 -12.65 -4.49 -6.66
CA ARG A 16 -11.30 -4.63 -7.25
C ARG A 16 -10.81 -3.42 -8.05
N ASN A 17 -11.61 -2.38 -8.22
CA ASN A 17 -11.20 -1.18 -8.89
C ASN A 17 -10.49 -0.24 -7.93
N ILE A 18 -9.46 0.45 -8.41
CA ILE A 18 -8.79 1.48 -7.63
C ILE A 18 -9.60 2.77 -7.77
N GLU A 19 -10.25 3.20 -6.68
CA GLU A 19 -10.99 4.46 -6.65
C GLU A 19 -10.08 5.63 -6.34
N TRP A 20 -9.11 5.41 -5.46
CA TRP A 20 -8.02 6.34 -5.25
C TRP A 20 -6.80 5.63 -4.65
N ALA A 21 -5.64 6.25 -4.78
CA ALA A 21 -4.40 5.81 -4.18
C ALA A 21 -3.60 7.01 -3.69
N SER A 22 -2.96 6.86 -2.54
CA SER A 22 -2.04 7.83 -1.97
C SER A 22 -0.73 7.14 -1.62
N TRP A 23 0.39 7.81 -1.86
CA TRP A 23 1.68 7.33 -1.41
C TRP A 23 2.54 8.51 -0.98
N TRP A 24 3.48 8.25 -0.11
CA TRP A 24 4.30 9.28 0.52
C TRP A 24 5.72 8.81 0.74
N LYS A 25 6.61 9.78 0.83
CA LYS A 25 7.98 9.58 1.30
C LYS A 25 8.44 10.79 2.09
N PRO A 26 9.44 10.62 2.99
CA PRO A 26 10.07 11.75 3.67
C PRO A 26 10.57 12.78 2.68
N ALA A 27 10.37 14.04 3.00
CA ALA A 27 10.83 15.16 2.20
C ALA A 27 11.18 16.35 3.09
N GLN A 28 11.94 17.29 2.54
CA GLN A 28 12.24 18.53 3.21
C GLN A 28 11.77 19.69 2.33
N GLN A 29 11.13 20.67 2.94
CA GLN A 29 10.77 21.92 2.30
C GLN A 29 11.13 23.07 3.24
N ASP A 30 11.82 24.08 2.73
CA ASP A 30 12.24 25.27 3.51
C ASP A 30 12.91 24.93 4.85
N LYS A 31 13.78 23.90 4.84
CA LYS A 31 14.46 23.34 6.02
C LYS A 31 13.57 22.63 7.03
N GLN A 32 12.28 22.52 6.78
CA GLN A 32 11.34 21.75 7.60
C GLN A 32 11.27 20.30 7.12
N GLN A 33 11.35 19.36 8.04
CA GLN A 33 11.13 17.94 7.77
C GLN A 33 9.63 17.70 7.63
N GLY A 34 9.26 16.85 6.67
CA GLY A 34 7.88 16.51 6.39
C GLY A 34 7.81 15.36 5.39
N PHE A 35 6.75 15.35 4.58
CA PHE A 35 6.49 14.33 3.58
C PHE A 35 6.12 14.95 2.25
N LYS A 36 6.60 14.37 1.16
CA LYS A 36 6.01 14.54 -0.16
C LYS A 36 4.96 13.45 -0.31
N SER A 37 3.72 13.88 -0.53
CA SER A 37 2.57 13.00 -0.74
C SER A 37 2.04 13.17 -2.15
N TRP A 38 1.62 12.09 -2.76
CA TRP A 38 0.95 12.03 -4.06
C TRP A 38 -0.43 11.40 -3.88
N LEU A 39 -1.38 11.91 -4.62
CA LEU A 39 -2.71 11.35 -4.75
C LEU A 39 -2.98 11.03 -6.21
N TRP A 40 -3.55 9.88 -6.44
CA TRP A 40 -4.13 9.48 -7.71
C TRP A 40 -5.63 9.21 -7.54
N THR A 41 -6.40 9.68 -8.50
CA THR A 41 -7.82 9.40 -8.67
C THR A 41 -8.08 9.11 -10.15
N PRO A 42 -9.24 8.52 -10.52
CA PRO A 42 -9.60 8.34 -11.93
C PRO A 42 -9.60 9.63 -12.76
N THR A 43 -9.73 10.77 -12.10
CA THR A 43 -9.79 12.10 -12.76
C THR A 43 -8.44 12.80 -12.86
N GLY A 44 -7.40 12.28 -12.20
CA GLY A 44 -6.07 12.87 -12.28
C GLY A 44 -5.15 12.55 -11.13
N ARG A 45 -3.98 13.18 -11.18
CA ARG A 45 -2.93 13.06 -10.19
C ARG A 45 -2.57 14.42 -9.61
N SER A 46 -2.35 14.47 -8.30
CA SER A 46 -1.83 15.65 -7.61
C SER A 46 -0.71 15.29 -6.65
N SER A 47 0.03 16.29 -6.20
CA SER A 47 1.02 16.09 -5.15
C SER A 47 1.14 17.33 -4.28
N ARG A 48 1.50 17.11 -3.01
CA ARG A 48 1.73 18.19 -2.06
C ARG A 48 2.87 17.84 -1.11
N TRP A 49 3.47 18.86 -0.52
CA TRP A 49 4.29 18.69 0.67
C TRP A 49 3.40 18.88 1.90
N VAL A 50 3.61 18.08 2.93
CA VAL A 50 2.87 18.13 4.19
C VAL A 50 3.80 17.95 5.37
N PRO A 51 3.53 18.62 6.51
CA PRO A 51 4.44 18.59 7.65
C PRO A 51 4.43 17.26 8.41
N THR A 52 3.30 16.54 8.41
CA THR A 52 3.15 15.31 9.20
C THR A 52 2.76 14.12 8.35
N TRP A 53 2.99 12.94 8.89
CA TRP A 53 2.52 11.69 8.29
C TRP A 53 0.99 11.63 8.22
N ALA A 54 0.30 12.08 9.26
CA ALA A 54 -1.16 12.12 9.29
C ALA A 54 -1.73 12.93 8.12
N ASP A 55 -1.14 14.10 7.84
CA ASP A 55 -1.55 14.90 6.67
C ASP A 55 -1.25 14.19 5.35
N ALA A 56 -0.26 13.31 5.32
CA ALA A 56 0.07 12.54 4.11
C ALA A 56 -0.96 11.45 3.80
N VAL A 57 -1.62 10.90 4.81
CA VAL A 57 -2.65 9.85 4.69
C VAL A 57 -4.07 10.36 4.79
N ASP A 58 -4.25 11.62 5.20
CA ASP A 58 -5.57 12.26 5.34
C ASP A 58 -6.15 12.62 3.97
N TRP A 59 -6.56 11.58 3.24
CA TRP A 59 -7.23 11.69 1.96
C TRP A 59 -8.68 11.20 2.06
N PRO A 60 -9.56 11.47 1.09
CA PRO A 60 -11.01 11.60 1.23
C PRO A 60 -11.77 10.33 1.61
N LEU A 61 -11.40 9.65 2.68
CA LEU A 61 -12.18 8.54 3.25
C LEU A 61 -13.57 8.97 3.75
N THR A 62 -13.76 10.27 3.97
CA THR A 62 -15.09 10.83 4.25
C THR A 62 -16.12 10.54 3.17
N MET A 63 -15.69 10.14 1.97
CA MET A 63 -16.58 9.77 0.86
C MET A 63 -16.98 8.28 0.89
N HIS A 64 -16.37 7.45 1.73
CA HIS A 64 -16.59 6.01 1.81
C HIS A 64 -16.71 5.54 3.25
N PRO A 65 -17.82 5.89 3.94
CA PRO A 65 -18.01 5.56 5.35
C PRO A 65 -18.12 4.04 5.60
N GLU A 66 -18.40 3.25 4.56
CA GLU A 66 -18.46 1.79 4.60
C GLU A 66 -17.10 1.12 4.40
N ALA A 67 -16.04 1.89 4.16
CA ALA A 67 -14.72 1.34 3.93
C ALA A 67 -14.19 0.59 5.15
N SER A 68 -13.48 -0.49 4.90
CA SER A 68 -12.71 -1.21 5.92
C SER A 68 -11.23 -1.26 5.54
N ALA A 69 -10.37 -1.40 6.53
CA ALA A 69 -8.92 -1.36 6.32
C ALA A 69 -8.28 -2.74 6.42
N THR A 70 -7.32 -2.98 5.55
CA THR A 70 -6.31 -4.02 5.70
C THR A 70 -4.96 -3.34 5.83
N VAL A 71 -4.31 -3.50 6.97
CA VAL A 71 -3.03 -2.89 7.28
C VAL A 71 -1.97 -3.97 7.42
N GLU A 72 -0.85 -3.85 6.71
CA GLU A 72 0.23 -4.81 6.85
C GLU A 72 0.71 -4.88 8.30
N ALA A 73 0.84 -6.10 8.80
CA ALA A 73 1.40 -6.34 10.12
C ALA A 73 2.92 -6.32 10.04
N VAL A 74 3.54 -5.47 10.82
CA VAL A 74 4.99 -5.47 10.96
C VAL A 74 5.45 -6.78 11.58
N HIS A 75 6.33 -7.47 10.87
CA HIS A 75 6.97 -8.69 11.32
C HIS A 75 8.48 -8.46 11.43
N GLY A 76 9.03 -8.70 12.59
CA GLY A 76 10.46 -8.52 12.81
C GLY A 76 10.85 -8.80 14.26
N GLN A 77 12.15 -8.77 14.51
CA GLN A 77 12.69 -8.91 15.86
C GLN A 77 13.04 -7.53 16.41
N PRO A 78 12.60 -7.18 17.62
CA PRO A 78 13.06 -5.98 18.32
C PRO A 78 14.60 -5.89 18.30
N GLY A 79 15.11 -4.68 18.10
CA GLY A 79 16.56 -4.43 18.04
C GLY A 79 17.21 -4.66 16.67
N LYS A 80 16.48 -5.16 15.67
CA LYS A 80 16.97 -5.12 14.27
C LYS A 80 16.75 -3.74 13.67
N SER A 81 17.76 -3.26 12.97
CA SER A 81 17.70 -1.96 12.29
C SER A 81 16.43 -1.82 11.45
N GLY A 82 15.71 -0.73 11.66
CA GLY A 82 14.48 -0.40 10.95
C GLY A 82 13.19 -0.98 11.56
N PHE A 83 13.25 -1.97 12.45
CA PHE A 83 12.06 -2.55 13.07
C PHE A 83 11.26 -1.51 13.87
N GLU A 84 11.94 -0.70 14.68
CA GLU A 84 11.30 0.30 15.51
C GLU A 84 10.57 1.35 14.67
N VAL A 85 11.18 1.78 13.57
CA VAL A 85 10.57 2.71 12.63
C VAL A 85 9.33 2.11 11.96
N LEU A 86 9.42 0.88 11.49
CA LEU A 86 8.27 0.17 10.89
C LEU A 86 7.15 -0.03 11.92
N ALA A 87 7.47 -0.44 13.14
CA ALA A 87 6.50 -0.60 14.22
C ALA A 87 5.81 0.72 14.58
N GLU A 88 6.56 1.83 14.59
CA GLU A 88 6.01 3.16 14.83
C GLU A 88 4.97 3.52 13.75
N TYR A 89 5.31 3.40 12.46
CA TYR A 89 4.39 3.76 11.39
C TYR A 89 3.19 2.81 11.28
N ALA A 90 3.37 1.53 11.56
CA ALA A 90 2.26 0.59 11.66
C ALA A 90 1.31 0.96 12.81
N GLY A 91 1.87 1.34 13.97
CA GLY A 91 1.09 1.85 15.10
C GLY A 91 0.31 3.12 14.75
N ARG A 92 0.93 4.04 14.02
CA ARG A 92 0.26 5.25 13.52
C ARG A 92 -0.89 4.93 12.57
N ALA A 93 -0.70 3.97 11.65
CA ALA A 93 -1.73 3.56 10.72
C ALA A 93 -2.93 2.92 11.43
N LEU A 94 -2.69 2.10 12.46
CA LEU A 94 -3.74 1.50 13.27
C LEU A 94 -4.51 2.56 14.08
N TYR A 95 -3.78 3.47 14.73
CA TYR A 95 -4.40 4.58 15.47
C TYR A 95 -5.23 5.48 14.53
N TRP A 96 -4.74 5.74 13.32
CA TRP A 96 -5.48 6.50 12.32
C TRP A 96 -6.77 5.78 11.90
N CYS A 97 -6.74 4.45 11.68
CA CYS A 97 -7.96 3.69 11.40
C CYS A 97 -8.96 3.79 12.56
N GLU A 98 -8.49 3.68 13.80
CA GLU A 98 -9.33 3.83 14.99
C GLU A 98 -9.92 5.25 15.09
N TYR A 99 -9.10 6.29 14.91
CA TYR A 99 -9.53 7.68 14.94
C TYR A 99 -10.57 8.01 13.85
N MET A 100 -10.42 7.43 12.66
CA MET A 100 -11.34 7.60 11.53
C MET A 100 -12.52 6.63 11.58
N GLU A 101 -12.65 5.82 12.65
CA GLU A 101 -13.69 4.81 12.81
C GLU A 101 -13.75 3.78 11.66
N ILE A 102 -12.60 3.50 11.03
CA ILE A 102 -12.50 2.54 9.93
C ILE A 102 -12.28 1.15 10.50
N PRO A 103 -13.21 0.19 10.28
CA PRO A 103 -13.05 -1.17 10.75
C PRO A 103 -11.81 -1.83 10.17
N LEU A 104 -11.01 -2.46 11.02
CA LEU A 104 -9.85 -3.25 10.61
C LEU A 104 -10.30 -4.67 10.28
N THR A 105 -10.19 -5.08 9.01
CA THR A 105 -10.63 -6.42 8.56
C THR A 105 -9.52 -7.47 8.63
N ALA A 106 -8.29 -7.09 8.34
CA ALA A 106 -7.15 -8.02 8.37
C ALA A 106 -5.82 -7.30 8.63
N ARG A 107 -4.87 -8.08 9.12
CA ARG A 107 -3.47 -7.66 9.32
C ARG A 107 -2.52 -8.74 8.80
N PRO A 108 -2.44 -8.94 7.48
CA PRO A 108 -1.52 -9.91 6.92
C PRO A 108 -0.07 -9.47 7.14
N THR A 109 0.80 -10.42 7.43
CA THR A 109 2.24 -10.17 7.37
C THR A 109 2.71 -10.11 5.92
N SER A 110 3.89 -9.54 5.68
CA SER A 110 4.48 -9.51 4.32
C SER A 110 4.61 -10.91 3.72
N THR A 111 4.95 -11.91 4.52
CA THR A 111 5.02 -13.30 4.04
C THR A 111 3.65 -13.87 3.69
N THR A 112 2.61 -13.50 4.43
CA THR A 112 1.25 -13.99 4.18
C THR A 112 0.70 -13.44 2.88
N TRP A 113 0.64 -12.11 2.72
CA TRP A 113 0.04 -11.54 1.51
C TRP A 113 0.87 -11.84 0.25
N ARG A 114 2.21 -11.92 0.37
CA ARG A 114 3.07 -12.33 -0.75
C ARG A 114 2.82 -13.77 -1.19
N ALA A 115 2.62 -14.68 -0.23
CA ALA A 115 2.26 -16.06 -0.55
C ALA A 115 0.87 -16.13 -1.20
N ASP A 116 -0.10 -15.41 -0.67
CA ASP A 116 -1.48 -15.39 -1.16
C ASP A 116 -1.61 -14.79 -2.56
N MET A 117 -0.97 -13.64 -2.78
CA MET A 117 -1.18 -12.82 -3.97
C MET A 117 -0.13 -13.05 -5.05
N LEU A 118 1.10 -13.40 -4.68
CA LEU A 118 2.22 -13.52 -5.61
C LEU A 118 2.77 -14.95 -5.71
N LYS A 119 2.28 -15.89 -4.87
CA LYS A 119 2.81 -17.26 -4.77
C LYS A 119 4.33 -17.28 -4.53
N LEU A 120 4.83 -16.29 -3.82
CA LEU A 120 6.25 -16.19 -3.51
C LEU A 120 6.58 -16.90 -2.19
N PRO A 121 7.73 -17.63 -2.14
CA PRO A 121 8.24 -18.19 -0.89
C PRO A 121 8.53 -17.10 0.13
N ALA A 122 8.41 -17.42 1.41
CA ALA A 122 8.74 -16.52 2.52
C ALA A 122 10.21 -16.04 2.49
N SER A 123 11.10 -16.82 1.89
CA SER A 123 12.53 -16.50 1.72
C SER A 123 12.83 -15.52 0.58
N THR A 124 11.81 -15.11 -0.19
CA THR A 124 12.01 -14.17 -1.31
C THR A 124 12.52 -12.83 -0.81
N ALA A 125 13.60 -12.34 -1.40
CA ALA A 125 14.15 -11.04 -1.05
C ALA A 125 13.13 -9.91 -1.32
N ALA A 126 13.12 -8.91 -0.45
CA ALA A 126 12.14 -7.81 -0.50
C ALA A 126 12.11 -7.10 -1.87
N ALA A 127 13.29 -6.76 -2.43
CA ALA A 127 13.38 -6.11 -3.73
C ALA A 127 12.82 -6.95 -4.90
N VAL A 128 12.94 -8.28 -4.81
CA VAL A 128 12.36 -9.20 -5.81
C VAL A 128 10.84 -9.23 -5.65
N ALA A 129 10.34 -9.31 -4.42
CA ALA A 129 8.91 -9.31 -4.15
C ALA A 129 8.25 -8.00 -4.59
N GLU A 130 8.89 -6.87 -4.33
CA GLU A 130 8.47 -5.54 -4.78
C GLU A 130 8.39 -5.46 -6.31
N GLN A 131 9.41 -5.93 -7.03
CA GLN A 131 9.39 -5.93 -8.48
C GLN A 131 8.27 -6.82 -9.04
N VAL A 132 8.07 -8.01 -8.47
CA VAL A 132 6.96 -8.90 -8.85
C VAL A 132 5.60 -8.25 -8.56
N ALA A 133 5.47 -7.52 -7.46
CA ALA A 133 4.25 -6.76 -7.14
C ALA A 133 3.97 -5.68 -8.20
N ILE A 134 4.97 -4.88 -8.56
CA ILE A 134 4.87 -3.87 -9.63
C ILE A 134 4.46 -4.52 -10.96
N ASP A 135 5.12 -5.59 -11.35
CA ASP A 135 4.85 -6.28 -12.61
C ASP A 135 3.43 -6.87 -12.64
N THR A 136 2.98 -7.42 -11.52
CA THR A 136 1.63 -7.95 -11.36
C THR A 136 0.57 -6.85 -11.54
N ILE A 137 0.76 -5.70 -10.88
CA ILE A 137 -0.18 -4.58 -10.96
C ILE A 137 -0.18 -3.92 -12.34
N THR A 138 0.97 -3.86 -12.99
CA THR A 138 1.11 -3.23 -14.32
C THR A 138 0.80 -4.17 -15.48
N GLY A 139 0.48 -5.42 -15.21
CA GLY A 139 0.22 -6.43 -16.25
C GLY A 139 1.46 -6.83 -17.04
N ARG A 140 2.67 -6.51 -16.56
CA ARG A 140 3.91 -7.01 -17.13
C ARG A 140 4.01 -8.50 -16.80
N GLN A 141 4.13 -9.34 -17.83
CA GLN A 141 4.21 -10.78 -17.63
C GLN A 141 5.47 -11.17 -16.86
N THR A 142 5.29 -11.57 -15.63
CA THR A 142 6.27 -12.31 -14.84
C THR A 142 5.78 -13.75 -14.67
N GLY A 143 6.07 -14.60 -15.65
CA GLY A 143 5.89 -16.04 -15.49
C GLY A 143 4.46 -16.55 -15.26
N GLY A 144 3.48 -16.06 -16.01
CA GLY A 144 2.15 -16.70 -16.09
C GLY A 144 1.20 -16.42 -14.91
N ARG A 145 1.48 -15.46 -14.05
CA ARG A 145 0.64 -15.15 -12.89
C ARG A 145 -0.33 -14.02 -13.19
N SER A 146 -1.59 -14.35 -13.35
CA SER A 146 -2.64 -13.36 -13.63
C SER A 146 -3.42 -13.02 -12.36
N ILE A 147 -3.10 -11.90 -11.74
CA ILE A 147 -4.06 -11.22 -10.88
C ILE A 147 -4.72 -10.17 -11.78
N VAL A 148 -5.96 -10.41 -12.17
CA VAL A 148 -6.72 -9.45 -12.97
C VAL A 148 -7.17 -8.32 -12.07
N ILE A 149 -6.46 -7.21 -12.12
CA ILE A 149 -6.97 -5.91 -11.67
C ILE A 149 -7.63 -5.31 -12.90
N GLU A 150 -8.95 -5.22 -12.88
CA GLU A 150 -9.75 -4.81 -14.04
C GLU A 150 -9.50 -3.36 -14.49
N GLN A 151 -9.01 -2.53 -13.58
CA GLN A 151 -8.48 -1.22 -13.93
C GLN A 151 -7.02 -1.16 -13.49
N PRO A 152 -6.08 -1.25 -14.41
CA PRO A 152 -4.69 -0.96 -14.07
C PRO A 152 -4.62 0.49 -13.56
N VAL A 153 -3.80 0.71 -12.55
CA VAL A 153 -3.41 2.05 -12.15
C VAL A 153 -3.11 2.84 -13.43
N SER A 154 -3.71 4.01 -13.58
CA SER A 154 -3.67 4.82 -14.81
C SER A 154 -2.31 4.79 -15.51
N PRO A 155 -2.23 4.82 -16.85
CA PRO A 155 -1.00 4.93 -17.59
C PRO A 155 -0.05 6.05 -17.11
N MET A 156 -0.58 7.11 -16.52
CA MET A 156 0.21 8.18 -15.89
C MET A 156 0.96 7.72 -14.62
N VAL A 157 0.49 6.66 -14.00
CA VAL A 157 1.15 6.00 -12.85
C VAL A 157 1.93 4.78 -13.32
N MET A 158 1.54 4.16 -14.42
CA MET A 158 2.11 2.91 -14.96
C MET A 158 3.59 3.02 -15.38
N GLY A 159 4.09 4.21 -15.71
CA GLY A 159 5.52 4.43 -15.93
C GLY A 159 6.34 4.40 -14.63
N GLU A 160 5.70 4.61 -13.49
CA GLU A 160 6.33 4.86 -12.19
C GLU A 160 5.44 4.40 -11.04
N VAL A 161 4.92 3.16 -11.07
CA VAL A 161 4.20 2.62 -9.90
C VAL A 161 5.23 2.41 -8.80
N PRO A 162 5.18 3.18 -7.70
CA PRO A 162 6.08 2.93 -6.58
C PRO A 162 5.81 1.55 -5.99
N GLY A 163 6.86 0.87 -5.52
CA GLY A 163 6.72 -0.46 -4.92
C GLY A 163 5.70 -0.50 -3.79
N HIS A 164 5.76 0.48 -2.90
CA HIS A 164 4.81 0.62 -1.79
C HIS A 164 3.35 0.72 -2.24
N LEU A 165 3.08 1.39 -3.39
CA LEU A 165 1.72 1.44 -3.93
C LEU A 165 1.27 0.07 -4.45
N ALA A 166 2.14 -0.64 -5.16
CA ALA A 166 1.84 -2.00 -5.62
C ALA A 166 1.60 -2.94 -4.43
N GLU A 167 2.41 -2.84 -3.39
CA GLU A 167 2.23 -3.62 -2.16
C GLU A 167 0.91 -3.27 -1.46
N ALA A 168 0.56 -2.00 -1.30
CA ALA A 168 -0.71 -1.58 -0.68
C ALA A 168 -1.93 -2.12 -1.43
N ILE A 169 -1.91 -2.15 -2.76
CA ILE A 169 -2.98 -2.75 -3.58
C ILE A 169 -3.11 -4.24 -3.26
N LEU A 170 -2.03 -4.98 -3.26
CA LEU A 170 -2.04 -6.43 -3.01
C LEU A 170 -2.42 -6.76 -1.56
N ILE A 171 -1.99 -5.95 -0.59
CA ILE A 171 -2.41 -6.05 0.82
C ILE A 171 -3.92 -5.88 0.93
N GLY A 172 -4.48 -4.86 0.29
CA GLY A 172 -5.93 -4.62 0.27
C GLY A 172 -6.69 -5.78 -0.34
N MET A 173 -6.23 -6.29 -1.46
CA MET A 173 -6.85 -7.45 -2.13
C MET A 173 -6.76 -8.72 -1.28
N SER A 174 -5.62 -8.99 -0.66
CA SER A 174 -5.44 -10.12 0.25
C SER A 174 -6.41 -10.05 1.43
N GLY A 175 -6.57 -8.88 2.03
CA GLY A 175 -7.51 -8.65 3.13
C GLY A 175 -8.97 -8.80 2.73
N ALA A 176 -9.31 -8.45 1.49
CA ALA A 176 -10.63 -8.67 0.91
C ALA A 176 -10.87 -10.15 0.48
N GLY A 177 -9.95 -11.04 0.75
CA GLY A 177 -10.08 -12.47 0.47
C GLY A 177 -9.66 -12.91 -0.93
N TYR A 178 -9.13 -12.01 -1.75
CA TYR A 178 -8.60 -12.40 -3.06
C TYR A 178 -7.33 -13.25 -2.90
N ARG A 179 -7.14 -14.15 -3.86
CA ARG A 179 -5.97 -15.03 -3.93
C ARG A 179 -5.52 -15.11 -5.38
N ALA A 180 -4.21 -15.21 -5.61
CA ALA A 180 -3.71 -15.53 -6.93
C ALA A 180 -4.31 -16.86 -7.40
N GLN A 181 -4.82 -16.87 -8.62
CA GLN A 181 -5.34 -18.10 -9.22
C GLN A 181 -4.18 -19.09 -9.43
N PRO A 182 -4.35 -20.38 -9.17
CA PRO A 182 -3.38 -21.37 -9.61
C PRO A 182 -3.35 -21.37 -11.15
N ASP A 183 -2.16 -21.51 -11.69
CA ASP A 183 -1.97 -21.78 -13.13
C ASP A 183 -2.65 -23.07 -13.58
#